data_f344f043d233a0b4746c48f975b2afe8
#
_entry.id   f344f043d233a0b4746c48f975b2afe8
#
_cell.length_a   1.000
_cell.length_b   1.000
_cell.length_c   1.000
_cell.angle_alpha   90.00
_cell.angle_beta   90.00
_cell.angle_gamma   90.00
#
_symmetry.space_group_name_H-M   'P 1'
#
loop_
_entity.id
_entity.type
_entity.pdbx_description
1 polymer ?
#
loop_
_entity_poly.entity_id
_entity_poly.type
_entity_poly.pdbx_seq_one_letter_code
_entity_poly.pdbx_strand_id
1 'polypeptide(L)'
;MARGPFQFRRFSTRLICLLLGLLAAVLASVYLLISRANLRNAIEHSESNLELGSRVFDRAILQRIESLANSASVMSQDYGIRSVLLQEKPDTATLSSNLKSYTQRVHAPVIALFDPDGQLLANSDTGMKNENQGPFAYLIHLATEQDKDLMTGFAYLDGRLHVLVVKPLYAPYPEIAAWFGLAFPIDEEFAREIKRITLLDVTFATVDEDGASRPLASTLPGSDTRELLPVVADNVRHPVRIRTLTLGDARYVTLLKTQELLGGDSPVTVVLQRPLASELAAAHDLENVVVLISLAALAVAALAILWIARGVSQPLQLLADHTKHVATGDYSKRLTLRRVDELGQLAGAFNSMTAGLAERDRVRDLLGKVVSPEIATQLLQSDLKLGGEEREVTILFCDLRNFTGLSERLAPAEILHLLNRYLDRMSAIIERHGGVIDKFIGDAIMALFGAPVTLPDAAGHAIAAAREMARALNELNGELAAEGRPTLAFGIGINTARVVAGNMGSKTRLNYTVIGDGVNLASRLEELTKEPSYDTPIIVSESTLRAMSDPPPSRQLGEVTVRGKAEAVRIFALGAKGESQPPFGF
;
A
#
# COMPACT_ATOMS: atom_id res chain seq x y z
N MET A 1 15.63 -14.29 11.82
CA MET A 1 14.35 -13.62 11.51
C MET A 1 14.26 -13.32 10.03
N ALA A 2 13.43 -14.05 9.31
CA ALA A 2 13.27 -13.93 7.86
C ALA A 2 12.67 -12.56 7.50
N ARG A 3 13.37 -11.80 6.67
CA ARG A 3 12.86 -10.53 6.12
C ARG A 3 11.75 -10.83 5.13
N GLY A 4 10.51 -10.45 5.44
CA GLY A 4 9.38 -10.56 4.52
C GLY A 4 9.62 -9.74 3.24
N PRO A 5 9.06 -10.17 2.08
CA PRO A 5 9.38 -9.63 0.74
C PRO A 5 8.92 -8.19 0.47
N PHE A 6 8.24 -7.50 1.40
CA PHE A 6 7.68 -6.17 1.20
C PHE A 6 8.12 -5.13 2.25
N GLN A 7 9.44 -4.97 2.45
CA GLN A 7 9.94 -3.84 3.25
C GLN A 7 10.15 -2.59 2.38
N PHE A 8 9.06 -1.91 2.02
CA PHE A 8 9.17 -0.54 1.49
C PHE A 8 9.70 0.38 2.58
N ARG A 9 10.84 1.02 2.34
CA ARG A 9 11.50 1.91 3.32
C ARG A 9 10.72 3.20 3.61
N ARG A 10 9.77 3.61 2.74
CA ARG A 10 9.01 4.86 2.87
C ARG A 10 7.55 4.57 3.23
N PHE A 11 7.02 5.26 4.23
CA PHE A 11 5.61 5.17 4.64
C PHE A 11 4.65 5.44 3.47
N SER A 12 4.95 6.47 2.65
CA SER A 12 4.15 6.80 1.47
C SER A 12 4.02 5.63 0.50
N THR A 13 5.10 4.90 0.22
CA THR A 13 5.08 3.76 -0.70
C THR A 13 4.20 2.61 -0.16
N ARG A 14 4.24 2.35 1.14
CA ARG A 14 3.37 1.34 1.78
C ARG A 14 1.90 1.73 1.66
N LEU A 15 1.57 2.98 1.95
CA LEU A 15 0.20 3.49 1.86
C LEU A 15 -0.32 3.44 0.43
N ILE A 16 0.49 3.85 -0.55
CA ILE A 16 0.18 3.80 -1.98
C ILE A 16 -0.15 2.37 -2.42
N CYS A 17 0.75 1.42 -2.15
CA CYS A 17 0.55 0.02 -2.54
C CYS A 17 -0.68 -0.59 -1.88
N LEU A 18 -0.95 -0.26 -0.61
CA LEU A 18 -2.11 -0.78 0.12
C LEU A 18 -3.42 -0.22 -0.45
N LEU A 19 -3.51 1.10 -0.68
CA LEU A 19 -4.71 1.74 -1.21
C LEU A 19 -5.00 1.32 -2.65
N LEU A 20 -3.98 1.30 -3.53
CA LEU A 20 -4.15 0.84 -4.91
C LEU A 20 -4.47 -0.66 -4.96
N GLY A 21 -3.84 -1.47 -4.12
CA GLY A 21 -4.14 -2.90 -4.01
C GLY A 21 -5.57 -3.16 -3.55
N LEU A 22 -6.04 -2.42 -2.55
CA LEU A 22 -7.42 -2.51 -2.07
C LEU A 22 -8.41 -2.09 -3.16
N LEU A 23 -8.16 -0.96 -3.83
CA LEU A 23 -9.02 -0.48 -4.92
C LEU A 23 -9.06 -1.48 -6.07
N ALA A 24 -7.90 -2.02 -6.48
CA ALA A 24 -7.83 -3.05 -7.53
C ALA A 24 -8.59 -4.33 -7.14
N ALA A 25 -8.48 -4.77 -5.88
CA ALA A 25 -9.22 -5.93 -5.38
C ALA A 25 -10.75 -5.70 -5.40
N VAL A 26 -11.21 -4.52 -5.01
CA VAL A 26 -12.63 -4.14 -5.07
C VAL A 26 -13.13 -4.13 -6.51
N LEU A 27 -12.39 -3.47 -7.43
CA LEU A 27 -12.76 -3.41 -8.85
C LEU A 27 -12.77 -4.80 -9.51
N ALA A 28 -11.79 -5.64 -9.21
CA ALA A 28 -11.76 -7.03 -9.68
C ALA A 28 -12.95 -7.84 -9.13
N SER A 29 -13.31 -7.65 -7.87
CA SER A 29 -14.48 -8.32 -7.27
C SER A 29 -15.79 -7.88 -7.94
N VAL A 30 -15.94 -6.59 -8.21
CA VAL A 30 -17.11 -6.04 -8.93
C VAL A 30 -17.18 -6.60 -10.33
N TYR A 31 -16.06 -6.62 -11.07
CA TYR A 31 -16.00 -7.22 -12.41
C TYR A 31 -16.42 -8.70 -12.41
N LEU A 32 -15.88 -9.49 -11.47
CA LEU A 32 -16.23 -10.92 -11.35
C LEU A 32 -17.72 -11.14 -11.02
N LEU A 33 -18.29 -10.27 -10.17
CA LEU A 33 -19.72 -10.34 -9.85
C LEU A 33 -20.59 -10.01 -11.07
N ILE A 34 -20.25 -8.96 -11.82
CA ILE A 34 -20.96 -8.55 -13.02
C ILE A 34 -20.85 -9.66 -14.09
N SER A 35 -19.66 -10.18 -14.35
CA SER A 35 -19.44 -11.22 -15.34
C SER A 35 -20.21 -12.51 -15.01
N ARG A 36 -20.24 -12.92 -13.73
CA ARG A 36 -21.06 -14.06 -13.28
C ARG A 36 -22.55 -13.79 -13.40
N ALA A 37 -23.00 -12.59 -13.05
CA ALA A 37 -24.40 -12.20 -13.17
C ALA A 37 -24.84 -12.19 -14.65
N ASN A 38 -24.01 -11.62 -15.55
CA ASN A 38 -24.26 -11.60 -16.98
C ASN A 38 -24.38 -13.02 -17.58
N LEU A 39 -23.46 -13.93 -17.19
CA LEU A 39 -23.50 -15.30 -17.65
C LEU A 39 -24.78 -16.01 -17.17
N ARG A 40 -25.16 -15.83 -15.93
CA ARG A 40 -26.37 -16.41 -15.37
C ARG A 40 -27.62 -15.87 -16.07
N ASN A 41 -27.72 -14.57 -16.25
CA ASN A 41 -28.82 -13.93 -16.95
C ASN A 41 -28.90 -14.41 -18.42
N ALA A 42 -27.76 -14.52 -19.10
CA ALA A 42 -27.72 -15.02 -20.48
C ALA A 42 -28.25 -16.45 -20.57
N ILE A 43 -27.93 -17.34 -19.63
CA ILE A 43 -28.46 -18.69 -19.56
C ILE A 43 -29.98 -18.68 -19.32
N GLU A 44 -30.46 -17.95 -18.30
CA GLU A 44 -31.87 -17.84 -17.95
C GLU A 44 -32.70 -17.27 -19.13
N HIS A 45 -32.20 -16.25 -19.82
CA HIS A 45 -32.82 -15.71 -21.02
C HIS A 45 -32.82 -16.69 -22.18
N SER A 46 -31.72 -17.43 -22.39
CA SER A 46 -31.63 -18.45 -23.43
C SER A 46 -32.60 -19.61 -23.15
N GLU A 47 -32.75 -20.04 -21.90
CA GLU A 47 -33.72 -21.06 -21.49
C GLU A 47 -35.17 -20.61 -21.76
N SER A 48 -35.51 -19.40 -21.39
CA SER A 48 -36.84 -18.83 -21.66
C SER A 48 -37.13 -18.72 -23.15
N ASN A 49 -36.14 -18.29 -23.94
CA ASN A 49 -36.26 -18.19 -25.38
C ASN A 49 -36.37 -19.57 -26.05
N LEU A 50 -35.68 -20.59 -25.54
CA LEU A 50 -35.81 -21.97 -25.98
C LEU A 50 -37.20 -22.53 -25.70
N GLU A 51 -37.78 -22.26 -24.55
CA GLU A 51 -39.16 -22.68 -24.25
C GLU A 51 -40.19 -22.03 -25.16
N LEU A 52 -40.02 -20.72 -25.44
CA LEU A 52 -40.84 -20.00 -26.41
C LEU A 52 -40.67 -20.60 -27.81
N GLY A 53 -39.40 -20.76 -28.25
CA GLY A 53 -39.11 -21.35 -29.54
C GLY A 53 -39.62 -22.79 -29.69
N SER A 54 -39.62 -23.60 -28.61
CA SER A 54 -40.22 -24.93 -28.58
C SER A 54 -41.73 -24.89 -28.80
N ARG A 55 -42.44 -23.92 -28.19
CA ARG A 55 -43.87 -23.74 -28.44
C ARG A 55 -44.17 -23.31 -29.88
N VAL A 56 -43.32 -22.45 -30.46
CA VAL A 56 -43.42 -22.05 -31.86
C VAL A 56 -43.15 -23.24 -32.78
N PHE A 57 -42.17 -24.06 -32.46
CA PHE A 57 -41.86 -25.31 -33.16
C PHE A 57 -43.09 -26.24 -33.17
N ASP A 58 -43.67 -26.51 -32.00
CA ASP A 58 -44.85 -27.37 -31.87
C ASP A 58 -46.01 -26.82 -32.71
N ARG A 59 -46.22 -25.51 -32.65
CA ARG A 59 -47.29 -24.84 -33.43
C ARG A 59 -47.04 -24.94 -34.94
N ALA A 60 -45.78 -24.80 -35.39
CA ALA A 60 -45.43 -24.91 -36.79
C ALA A 60 -45.68 -26.32 -37.34
N ILE A 61 -45.35 -27.36 -36.56
CA ILE A 61 -45.67 -28.74 -36.91
C ILE A 61 -47.19 -28.95 -36.97
N LEU A 62 -47.92 -28.53 -35.95
CA LEU A 62 -49.38 -28.62 -35.91
C LEU A 62 -50.04 -27.89 -37.10
N GLN A 63 -49.57 -26.69 -37.40
CA GLN A 63 -50.08 -25.93 -38.55
C GLN A 63 -49.83 -26.63 -39.88
N ARG A 64 -48.66 -27.32 -40.03
CA ARG A 64 -48.35 -28.12 -41.22
C ARG A 64 -49.28 -29.32 -41.33
N ILE A 65 -49.53 -30.00 -40.21
CA ILE A 65 -50.48 -31.11 -40.12
C ILE A 65 -51.90 -30.63 -40.45
N GLU A 66 -52.37 -29.54 -39.89
CA GLU A 66 -53.67 -28.97 -40.18
C GLU A 66 -53.82 -28.60 -41.68
N SER A 67 -52.76 -28.00 -42.24
CA SER A 67 -52.73 -27.70 -43.68
C SER A 67 -52.92 -28.96 -44.57
N LEU A 68 -52.19 -30.04 -44.24
CA LEU A 68 -52.30 -31.28 -44.92
C LEU A 68 -53.71 -31.96 -44.77
N ALA A 69 -54.25 -31.90 -43.53
CA ALA A 69 -55.58 -32.39 -43.22
C ALA A 69 -56.68 -31.62 -43.98
N ASN A 70 -56.54 -30.28 -44.07
CA ASN A 70 -57.42 -29.47 -44.88
C ASN A 70 -57.32 -29.80 -46.39
N SER A 71 -56.09 -30.03 -46.86
CA SER A 71 -55.84 -30.45 -48.25
C SER A 71 -56.47 -31.81 -48.55
N ALA A 72 -56.36 -32.79 -47.64
CA ALA A 72 -57.07 -34.04 -47.74
C ALA A 72 -58.60 -33.85 -47.81
N SER A 73 -59.13 -32.95 -47.04
CA SER A 73 -60.55 -32.59 -47.05
C SER A 73 -61.00 -32.01 -48.41
N VAL A 74 -60.18 -31.15 -49.03
CA VAL A 74 -60.44 -30.61 -50.35
C VAL A 74 -60.36 -31.74 -51.43
N MET A 75 -59.33 -32.55 -51.32
CA MET A 75 -59.20 -33.74 -52.27
C MET A 75 -60.35 -34.74 -52.11
N SER A 76 -60.90 -34.92 -50.92
CA SER A 76 -62.04 -35.81 -50.68
C SER A 76 -63.33 -35.32 -51.35
N GLN A 77 -63.43 -34.04 -51.72
CA GLN A 77 -64.58 -33.47 -52.46
C GLN A 77 -64.35 -33.44 -53.98
N ASP A 78 -63.12 -33.81 -54.44
CA ASP A 78 -62.79 -33.78 -55.84
C ASP A 78 -63.61 -34.85 -56.60
N TYR A 79 -64.32 -34.40 -57.63
CA TYR A 79 -65.17 -35.29 -58.46
C TYR A 79 -64.35 -36.34 -59.15
N GLY A 80 -63.14 -36.04 -59.67
CA GLY A 80 -62.25 -36.94 -60.35
C GLY A 80 -61.78 -38.08 -59.46
N ILE A 81 -61.50 -37.83 -58.18
CA ILE A 81 -61.11 -38.89 -57.23
C ILE A 81 -62.34 -39.71 -56.83
N ARG A 82 -63.44 -39.06 -56.47
CA ARG A 82 -64.64 -39.75 -56.01
C ARG A 82 -65.27 -40.62 -57.08
N SER A 83 -65.41 -40.14 -58.32
CA SER A 83 -66.01 -40.89 -59.43
C SER A 83 -65.24 -42.13 -59.79
N VAL A 84 -63.94 -42.14 -59.60
CA VAL A 84 -63.11 -43.33 -59.88
C VAL A 84 -63.15 -44.30 -58.70
N LEU A 85 -63.04 -43.74 -57.44
CA LEU A 85 -63.00 -44.54 -56.22
C LEU A 85 -64.30 -45.35 -55.98
N LEU A 86 -65.46 -44.79 -56.32
CA LEU A 86 -66.76 -45.42 -56.09
C LEU A 86 -67.20 -46.41 -57.21
N GLN A 87 -66.35 -46.77 -58.14
CA GLN A 87 -66.57 -47.82 -59.12
C GLN A 87 -66.38 -49.21 -58.49
N GLU A 88 -67.10 -50.24 -58.98
CA GLU A 88 -66.91 -51.60 -58.48
C GLU A 88 -65.48 -52.13 -58.59
N LYS A 89 -64.66 -51.62 -59.50
CA LYS A 89 -63.23 -51.83 -59.64
C LYS A 89 -62.56 -50.48 -59.90
N PRO A 90 -62.03 -49.81 -58.87
CA PRO A 90 -61.37 -48.53 -59.06
C PRO A 90 -60.14 -48.62 -59.97
N ASP A 91 -60.05 -47.74 -60.96
CA ASP A 91 -58.87 -47.65 -61.83
C ASP A 91 -57.73 -46.96 -61.04
N THR A 92 -56.80 -47.78 -60.51
CA THR A 92 -55.68 -47.37 -59.70
C THR A 92 -54.68 -46.46 -60.44
N ALA A 93 -54.56 -46.60 -61.76
CA ALA A 93 -53.66 -45.77 -62.57
C ALA A 93 -54.19 -44.33 -62.69
N THR A 94 -55.49 -44.19 -62.92
CA THR A 94 -56.15 -42.88 -62.95
C THR A 94 -56.14 -42.21 -61.57
N LEU A 95 -56.39 -42.97 -60.50
CA LEU A 95 -56.27 -42.44 -59.13
C LEU A 95 -54.85 -41.95 -58.84
N SER A 96 -53.81 -42.73 -59.16
CA SER A 96 -52.41 -42.32 -58.95
C SER A 96 -52.05 -41.05 -59.74
N SER A 97 -52.53 -40.94 -60.99
CA SER A 97 -52.33 -39.74 -61.81
C SER A 97 -52.99 -38.51 -61.19
N ASN A 98 -54.23 -38.68 -60.70
CA ASN A 98 -54.94 -37.61 -59.99
C ASN A 98 -54.18 -37.20 -58.73
N LEU A 99 -53.76 -38.11 -57.86
CA LEU A 99 -53.00 -37.84 -56.64
C LEU A 99 -51.69 -37.13 -56.96
N LYS A 100 -50.97 -37.56 -58.02
CA LYS A 100 -49.73 -36.91 -58.45
C LYS A 100 -49.92 -35.42 -58.79
N SER A 101 -51.06 -35.06 -59.42
CA SER A 101 -51.36 -33.65 -59.72
C SER A 101 -51.50 -32.76 -58.49
N TYR A 102 -51.83 -33.35 -57.35
CA TYR A 102 -52.00 -32.67 -56.10
C TYR A 102 -50.67 -32.45 -55.30
N THR A 103 -49.62 -33.28 -55.54
CA THR A 103 -48.38 -33.20 -54.76
C THR A 103 -47.76 -31.77 -54.72
N GLN A 104 -47.73 -31.09 -55.87
CA GLN A 104 -47.21 -29.72 -55.98
C GLN A 104 -48.13 -28.69 -55.33
N ARG A 105 -49.45 -28.88 -55.41
CA ARG A 105 -50.44 -27.92 -54.84
C ARG A 105 -50.51 -28.00 -53.34
N VAL A 106 -50.33 -29.20 -52.79
CA VAL A 106 -50.47 -29.47 -51.34
C VAL A 106 -49.14 -29.45 -50.62
N HIS A 107 -48.03 -29.36 -51.37
CA HIS A 107 -46.68 -29.47 -50.82
C HIS A 107 -46.47 -30.72 -49.96
N ALA A 108 -47.11 -31.79 -50.36
CA ALA A 108 -46.92 -33.12 -49.80
C ALA A 108 -46.35 -34.08 -50.92
N PRO A 109 -45.09 -34.48 -50.78
CA PRO A 109 -44.44 -35.32 -51.77
C PRO A 109 -45.06 -36.72 -51.85
N VAL A 110 -45.67 -37.15 -50.73
CA VAL A 110 -46.35 -38.47 -50.69
C VAL A 110 -47.81 -38.25 -50.36
N ILE A 111 -48.68 -38.66 -51.29
CA ILE A 111 -50.12 -38.74 -51.14
C ILE A 111 -50.54 -40.13 -51.52
N ALA A 112 -51.24 -40.85 -50.66
CA ALA A 112 -51.71 -42.20 -50.85
C ALA A 112 -53.18 -42.31 -50.49
N LEU A 113 -53.86 -43.23 -51.09
CA LEU A 113 -55.24 -43.57 -50.80
C LEU A 113 -55.29 -45.03 -50.37
N PHE A 114 -55.95 -45.33 -49.28
CA PHE A 114 -56.08 -46.63 -48.68
C PHE A 114 -57.57 -47.01 -48.60
N ASP A 115 -57.87 -48.30 -48.66
CA ASP A 115 -59.19 -48.79 -48.35
C ASP A 115 -59.52 -48.71 -46.86
N PRO A 116 -60.76 -49.00 -46.43
CA PRO A 116 -61.11 -48.96 -44.99
C PRO A 116 -60.30 -49.90 -44.10
N ASP A 117 -59.72 -50.96 -44.66
CA ASP A 117 -58.88 -51.97 -43.98
C ASP A 117 -57.40 -51.57 -43.99
N GLY A 118 -57.05 -50.41 -44.57
CA GLY A 118 -55.67 -49.86 -44.59
C GLY A 118 -54.81 -50.45 -45.73
N GLN A 119 -55.42 -51.10 -46.76
CA GLN A 119 -54.69 -51.59 -47.94
C GLN A 119 -54.54 -50.45 -48.95
N LEU A 120 -53.38 -50.38 -49.61
CA LEU A 120 -53.07 -49.30 -50.54
C LEU A 120 -53.92 -49.46 -51.82
N LEU A 121 -54.70 -48.45 -52.14
CA LEU A 121 -55.47 -48.39 -53.40
C LEU A 121 -54.69 -47.66 -54.50
N ALA A 122 -54.11 -46.55 -54.21
CA ALA A 122 -53.37 -45.71 -55.13
C ALA A 122 -52.39 -44.80 -54.39
N ASN A 123 -51.30 -44.39 -55.05
CA ASN A 123 -50.39 -43.41 -54.52
C ASN A 123 -49.85 -42.42 -55.57
N SER A 124 -49.36 -41.28 -55.17
CA SER A 124 -48.74 -40.25 -56.03
C SER A 124 -47.34 -40.61 -56.46
N ASP A 125 -46.64 -41.51 -55.74
CA ASP A 125 -45.29 -41.99 -56.04
C ASP A 125 -45.30 -43.45 -56.46
N THR A 126 -44.97 -43.69 -57.70
CA THR A 126 -44.93 -45.07 -58.30
C THR A 126 -43.80 -45.92 -57.66
N GLY A 127 -42.92 -45.35 -56.89
CA GLY A 127 -41.83 -46.04 -56.21
C GLY A 127 -42.13 -46.43 -54.73
N MET A 128 -43.34 -46.16 -54.20
CA MET A 128 -43.70 -46.53 -52.83
C MET A 128 -43.69 -48.05 -52.65
N LYS A 129 -42.74 -48.54 -51.89
CA LYS A 129 -42.57 -49.96 -51.59
C LYS A 129 -43.65 -50.48 -50.64
N ASN A 130 -43.96 -51.80 -50.68
CA ASN A 130 -44.91 -52.38 -49.72
C ASN A 130 -44.54 -52.17 -48.25
N GLU A 131 -43.26 -52.08 -47.95
CA GLU A 131 -42.76 -51.76 -46.57
C GLU A 131 -43.24 -50.42 -46.07
N ASN A 132 -43.48 -49.43 -46.92
CA ASN A 132 -43.92 -48.06 -46.56
C ASN A 132 -45.45 -48.00 -46.31
N GLN A 133 -46.18 -49.06 -46.49
CA GLN A 133 -47.65 -49.12 -46.26
C GLN A 133 -47.95 -49.34 -44.78
N GLY A 134 -47.12 -50.11 -44.06
CA GLY A 134 -47.34 -50.47 -42.66
C GLY A 134 -47.59 -49.32 -41.71
N PRO A 135 -46.79 -48.22 -41.71
CA PRO A 135 -47.04 -47.07 -40.86
C PRO A 135 -48.36 -46.34 -41.09
N PHE A 136 -48.81 -46.24 -42.36
CA PHE A 136 -50.12 -45.66 -42.65
C PHE A 136 -51.24 -46.58 -42.21
N ALA A 137 -51.15 -47.92 -42.52
CA ALA A 137 -52.12 -48.90 -42.09
C ALA A 137 -52.26 -48.90 -40.54
N TYR A 138 -51.13 -48.79 -39.81
CA TYR A 138 -51.16 -48.72 -38.37
C TYR A 138 -51.91 -47.45 -37.87
N LEU A 139 -51.68 -46.27 -38.49
CA LEU A 139 -52.41 -45.07 -38.19
C LEU A 139 -53.89 -45.15 -38.48
N ILE A 140 -54.27 -45.78 -39.62
CA ILE A 140 -55.65 -46.00 -40.01
C ILE A 140 -56.34 -46.89 -38.99
N HIS A 141 -55.71 -48.00 -38.58
CA HIS A 141 -56.23 -48.88 -37.54
C HIS A 141 -56.47 -48.12 -36.22
N LEU A 142 -55.45 -47.32 -35.75
CA LEU A 142 -55.60 -46.48 -34.54
C LEU A 142 -56.71 -45.46 -34.71
N ALA A 143 -56.83 -44.80 -35.87
CA ALA A 143 -57.88 -43.81 -36.12
C ALA A 143 -59.28 -44.47 -36.08
N THR A 144 -59.40 -45.67 -36.62
CA THR A 144 -60.65 -46.41 -36.57
C THR A 144 -61.00 -46.89 -35.17
N GLU A 145 -60.03 -47.40 -34.40
CA GLU A 145 -60.27 -47.83 -33.02
C GLU A 145 -60.65 -46.67 -32.12
N GLN A 146 -60.06 -45.45 -32.30
CA GLN A 146 -60.28 -44.29 -31.48
C GLN A 146 -61.40 -43.39 -31.99
N ASP A 147 -62.06 -43.75 -33.06
CA ASP A 147 -63.13 -42.99 -33.76
C ASP A 147 -62.67 -41.53 -34.02
N LYS A 148 -61.48 -41.41 -34.64
CA LYS A 148 -60.88 -40.10 -34.93
C LYS A 148 -60.80 -39.85 -36.44
N ASP A 149 -61.24 -38.65 -36.82
CA ASP A 149 -61.18 -38.14 -38.20
C ASP A 149 -59.79 -37.66 -38.62
N LEU A 150 -58.83 -37.64 -37.72
CA LEU A 150 -57.44 -37.22 -37.99
C LEU A 150 -56.52 -37.96 -37.07
N MET A 151 -55.56 -38.66 -37.61
CA MET A 151 -54.44 -39.23 -36.86
C MET A 151 -53.11 -38.87 -37.52
N THR A 152 -52.11 -38.71 -36.69
CA THR A 152 -50.76 -38.28 -37.12
C THR A 152 -49.70 -39.03 -36.36
N GLY A 153 -48.53 -39.19 -36.97
CA GLY A 153 -47.40 -39.79 -36.29
C GLY A 153 -46.11 -39.64 -37.09
N PHE A 154 -45.00 -40.00 -36.46
CA PHE A 154 -43.68 -40.01 -37.10
C PHE A 154 -43.36 -41.42 -37.54
N ALA A 155 -42.86 -41.56 -38.77
CA ALA A 155 -42.42 -42.86 -39.30
C ALA A 155 -41.34 -42.72 -40.36
N TYR A 156 -40.59 -43.79 -40.61
CA TYR A 156 -39.66 -43.86 -41.74
C TYR A 156 -40.38 -44.31 -43.00
N LEU A 157 -40.22 -43.51 -44.04
CA LEU A 157 -40.59 -43.91 -45.41
C LEU A 157 -39.34 -43.84 -46.30
N ASP A 158 -38.94 -44.93 -46.92
CA ASP A 158 -37.71 -45.02 -47.71
C ASP A 158 -36.44 -44.55 -46.96
N GLY A 159 -36.37 -44.91 -45.70
CA GLY A 159 -35.23 -44.55 -44.85
C GLY A 159 -35.15 -43.05 -44.42
N ARG A 160 -36.15 -42.24 -44.72
CA ARG A 160 -36.27 -40.85 -44.34
C ARG A 160 -37.40 -40.65 -43.33
N LEU A 161 -37.16 -39.80 -42.34
CA LEU A 161 -38.20 -39.49 -41.38
C LEU A 161 -39.28 -38.59 -41.99
N HIS A 162 -40.55 -39.00 -41.79
CA HIS A 162 -41.71 -38.25 -42.23
C HIS A 162 -42.70 -38.07 -41.08
N VAL A 163 -43.48 -37.01 -41.18
CA VAL A 163 -44.73 -36.91 -40.46
C VAL A 163 -45.83 -37.36 -41.33
N LEU A 164 -46.60 -38.33 -40.83
CA LEU A 164 -47.75 -38.93 -41.52
C LEU A 164 -49.04 -38.35 -40.99
N VAL A 165 -49.96 -38.12 -41.87
CA VAL A 165 -51.31 -37.65 -41.58
C VAL A 165 -52.29 -38.57 -42.30
N VAL A 166 -53.25 -39.13 -41.56
CA VAL A 166 -54.34 -39.92 -42.18
C VAL A 166 -55.69 -39.25 -41.90
N LYS A 167 -56.55 -39.21 -42.91
CA LYS A 167 -57.87 -38.62 -42.84
C LYS A 167 -58.89 -39.43 -43.66
N PRO A 168 -60.13 -39.73 -43.11
CA PRO A 168 -61.13 -40.51 -43.81
C PRO A 168 -61.80 -39.70 -44.92
N LEU A 169 -62.16 -40.43 -45.97
CA LEU A 169 -63.07 -40.01 -47.06
C LEU A 169 -64.44 -40.73 -46.87
N TYR A 170 -65.45 -39.95 -46.57
CA TYR A 170 -66.79 -40.43 -46.36
C TYR A 170 -67.60 -40.46 -47.69
N ALA A 171 -68.24 -41.61 -48.01
CA ALA A 171 -69.13 -41.64 -49.13
C ALA A 171 -70.09 -42.88 -49.09
N PRO A 172 -71.40 -42.68 -48.63
CA PRO A 172 -71.93 -41.48 -47.97
C PRO A 172 -71.52 -41.38 -46.50
N TYR A 173 -71.60 -40.22 -45.92
CA TYR A 173 -71.39 -40.09 -44.49
C TYR A 173 -72.45 -40.84 -43.68
N PRO A 174 -72.11 -41.62 -42.63
CA PRO A 174 -70.78 -41.68 -41.92
C PRO A 174 -69.89 -42.85 -42.44
N GLU A 175 -70.20 -43.50 -43.59
CA GLU A 175 -69.42 -44.63 -44.07
C GLU A 175 -68.10 -44.21 -44.69
N ILE A 176 -66.99 -44.80 -44.20
CA ILE A 176 -65.64 -44.51 -44.68
C ILE A 176 -65.44 -45.30 -45.97
N ALA A 177 -65.31 -44.61 -47.09
CA ALA A 177 -65.03 -45.23 -48.39
C ALA A 177 -63.55 -45.43 -48.64
N ALA A 178 -62.68 -44.62 -48.11
CA ALA A 178 -61.22 -44.70 -48.19
C ALA A 178 -60.54 -43.76 -47.13
N TRP A 179 -59.26 -43.90 -46.98
CA TRP A 179 -58.42 -43.05 -46.20
C TRP A 179 -57.39 -42.32 -47.06
N PHE A 180 -57.26 -41.02 -46.91
CA PHE A 180 -56.10 -40.27 -47.40
C PHE A 180 -54.95 -40.40 -46.44
N GLY A 181 -53.78 -40.86 -46.95
CA GLY A 181 -52.51 -40.78 -46.26
C GLY A 181 -51.62 -39.72 -46.92
N LEU A 182 -51.21 -38.73 -46.14
CA LEU A 182 -50.27 -37.70 -46.60
C LEU A 182 -49.02 -37.78 -45.74
N ALA A 183 -47.86 -37.55 -46.37
CA ALA A 183 -46.61 -37.45 -45.61
C ALA A 183 -45.76 -36.27 -46.08
N PHE A 184 -45.08 -35.65 -45.16
CA PHE A 184 -44.04 -34.66 -45.45
C PHE A 184 -42.72 -35.06 -44.78
N PRO A 185 -41.58 -34.87 -45.44
CA PRO A 185 -40.31 -35.29 -44.92
C PRO A 185 -39.81 -34.33 -43.88
N ILE A 186 -39.11 -34.86 -42.86
CA ILE A 186 -38.29 -34.12 -41.92
C ILE A 186 -36.85 -34.17 -42.44
N ASP A 187 -36.50 -33.20 -43.26
CA ASP A 187 -35.19 -33.07 -43.89
C ASP A 187 -34.49 -31.76 -43.49
N GLU A 188 -33.33 -31.49 -44.09
CA GLU A 188 -32.58 -30.26 -43.82
C GLU A 188 -33.34 -29.00 -44.26
N GLU A 189 -34.20 -29.08 -45.28
CA GLU A 189 -34.99 -27.94 -45.73
C GLU A 189 -36.04 -27.57 -44.69
N PHE A 190 -36.74 -28.56 -44.16
CA PHE A 190 -37.66 -28.38 -43.04
C PHE A 190 -36.95 -27.87 -41.80
N ALA A 191 -35.78 -28.41 -41.43
CA ALA A 191 -35.00 -27.94 -40.29
C ALA A 191 -34.61 -26.45 -40.46
N ARG A 192 -34.20 -26.03 -41.67
CA ARG A 192 -33.89 -24.63 -42.00
C ARG A 192 -35.12 -23.72 -41.96
N GLU A 193 -36.31 -24.23 -42.39
CA GLU A 193 -37.57 -23.49 -42.27
C GLU A 193 -37.89 -23.21 -40.79
N ILE A 194 -37.80 -24.22 -39.94
CA ILE A 194 -38.01 -24.10 -38.51
C ILE A 194 -37.00 -23.11 -37.89
N LYS A 195 -35.73 -23.19 -38.27
CA LYS A 195 -34.70 -22.25 -37.81
C LYS A 195 -35.06 -20.80 -38.16
N ARG A 196 -35.59 -20.53 -39.36
CA ARG A 196 -36.01 -19.17 -39.75
C ARG A 196 -37.16 -18.63 -38.91
N ILE A 197 -38.10 -19.49 -38.49
CA ILE A 197 -39.27 -19.08 -37.70
C ILE A 197 -38.94 -18.94 -36.23
N THR A 198 -38.14 -19.88 -35.66
CA THR A 198 -37.85 -19.97 -34.23
C THR A 198 -36.57 -19.25 -33.82
N LEU A 199 -35.68 -18.96 -34.78
CA LEU A 199 -34.30 -18.47 -34.54
C LEU A 199 -33.46 -19.43 -33.71
N LEU A 200 -33.85 -20.72 -33.67
CA LEU A 200 -33.13 -21.79 -32.98
C LEU A 200 -32.47 -22.72 -33.99
N ASP A 201 -31.29 -23.21 -33.61
CA ASP A 201 -30.75 -24.36 -34.35
C ASP A 201 -31.54 -25.61 -34.02
N VAL A 202 -31.83 -26.40 -35.04
CA VAL A 202 -32.68 -27.56 -34.92
C VAL A 202 -31.93 -28.78 -35.46
N THR A 203 -31.93 -29.85 -34.69
CA THR A 203 -31.38 -31.14 -35.07
C THR A 203 -32.39 -32.23 -34.76
N PHE A 204 -32.72 -33.05 -35.75
CA PHE A 204 -33.48 -34.29 -35.59
C PHE A 204 -32.48 -35.43 -35.57
N ALA A 205 -32.52 -36.25 -34.55
CA ALA A 205 -31.65 -37.43 -34.45
C ALA A 205 -32.42 -38.62 -33.90
N THR A 206 -32.00 -39.79 -34.26
CA THR A 206 -32.53 -41.06 -33.73
C THR A 206 -31.43 -41.81 -32.98
N VAL A 207 -31.84 -42.69 -32.09
CA VAL A 207 -30.95 -43.62 -31.39
C VAL A 207 -31.34 -45.02 -31.81
N ASP A 208 -30.40 -45.74 -32.42
CA ASP A 208 -30.61 -47.12 -32.87
C ASP A 208 -30.68 -48.07 -31.66
N GLU A 209 -31.13 -49.32 -31.87
CA GLU A 209 -31.18 -50.35 -30.83
C GLU A 209 -29.84 -50.63 -30.17
N ASP A 210 -28.74 -50.48 -30.91
CA ASP A 210 -27.38 -50.60 -30.40
C ASP A 210 -26.94 -49.39 -29.54
N GLY A 211 -27.79 -48.39 -29.39
CA GLY A 211 -27.52 -47.15 -28.64
C GLY A 211 -26.67 -46.12 -29.39
N ALA A 212 -26.44 -46.30 -30.68
CA ALA A 212 -25.75 -45.35 -31.54
C ALA A 212 -26.72 -44.27 -32.03
N SER A 213 -26.33 -43.01 -31.93
CA SER A 213 -27.14 -41.89 -32.40
C SER A 213 -26.76 -41.52 -33.83
N ARG A 214 -27.76 -41.22 -34.65
CA ARG A 214 -27.59 -40.75 -36.03
C ARG A 214 -28.37 -39.45 -36.26
N PRO A 215 -27.79 -38.46 -36.94
CA PRO A 215 -28.55 -37.28 -37.35
C PRO A 215 -29.43 -37.60 -38.54
N LEU A 216 -30.64 -37.08 -38.50
CA LEU A 216 -31.61 -37.20 -39.61
C LEU A 216 -31.65 -35.89 -40.42
N ALA A 217 -31.67 -34.78 -39.74
CA ALA A 217 -31.57 -33.45 -40.30
C ALA A 217 -30.98 -32.49 -39.26
N SER A 218 -30.14 -31.55 -39.67
CA SER A 218 -29.53 -30.58 -38.74
C SER A 218 -29.27 -29.23 -39.41
N THR A 219 -29.41 -28.17 -38.66
CA THR A 219 -28.97 -26.82 -39.05
C THR A 219 -27.62 -26.45 -38.51
N LEU A 220 -27.02 -27.29 -37.65
CA LEU A 220 -25.68 -27.13 -37.13
C LEU A 220 -24.62 -27.53 -38.15
N PRO A 221 -23.38 -27.00 -38.04
CA PRO A 221 -22.23 -27.50 -38.76
C PRO A 221 -22.02 -29.01 -38.50
N GLY A 222 -21.51 -29.74 -39.48
CA GLY A 222 -21.34 -31.20 -39.35
C GLY A 222 -20.37 -31.65 -38.26
N SER A 223 -19.42 -30.79 -37.82
CA SER A 223 -18.56 -31.00 -36.65
C SER A 223 -19.38 -31.00 -35.36
N ASP A 224 -20.17 -29.94 -35.16
CA ASP A 224 -20.97 -29.71 -33.97
C ASP A 224 -22.09 -30.73 -33.84
N THR A 225 -22.68 -31.11 -34.99
CA THR A 225 -23.68 -32.21 -35.05
C THR A 225 -23.08 -33.51 -34.52
N ARG A 226 -21.83 -33.86 -34.89
CA ARG A 226 -21.16 -35.08 -34.40
C ARG A 226 -20.93 -35.08 -32.90
N GLU A 227 -20.56 -33.93 -32.35
CA GLU A 227 -20.35 -33.76 -30.89
C GLU A 227 -21.68 -33.82 -30.12
N LEU A 228 -22.80 -33.47 -30.74
CA LEU A 228 -24.13 -33.53 -30.17
C LEU A 228 -24.66 -34.97 -30.02
N LEU A 229 -24.31 -35.88 -30.92
CA LEU A 229 -24.87 -37.23 -30.95
C LEU A 229 -24.71 -38.02 -29.64
N PRO A 230 -23.56 -38.06 -28.97
CA PRO A 230 -23.42 -38.74 -27.67
C PRO A 230 -24.39 -38.23 -26.62
N VAL A 231 -24.67 -36.91 -26.65
CA VAL A 231 -25.61 -36.27 -25.70
C VAL A 231 -27.04 -36.70 -25.96
N VAL A 232 -27.42 -36.87 -27.23
CA VAL A 232 -28.73 -37.41 -27.62
C VAL A 232 -28.89 -38.84 -27.12
N ALA A 233 -27.86 -39.70 -27.30
CA ALA A 233 -27.87 -41.06 -26.80
C ALA A 233 -27.99 -41.13 -25.26
N ASP A 234 -27.26 -40.29 -24.56
CA ASP A 234 -27.36 -40.21 -23.10
C ASP A 234 -28.74 -39.72 -22.65
N ASN A 235 -29.35 -38.78 -23.36
CA ASN A 235 -30.66 -38.24 -23.01
C ASN A 235 -31.80 -39.25 -23.11
N VAL A 236 -31.70 -40.23 -23.97
CA VAL A 236 -32.68 -41.33 -24.06
C VAL A 236 -32.62 -42.19 -22.79
N ARG A 237 -31.44 -42.39 -22.22
CA ARG A 237 -31.24 -43.17 -20.98
C ARG A 237 -31.51 -42.33 -19.72
N HIS A 238 -31.14 -41.08 -19.74
CA HIS A 238 -31.25 -40.14 -18.61
C HIS A 238 -31.90 -38.84 -19.10
N PRO A 239 -33.21 -38.74 -19.18
CA PRO A 239 -33.89 -37.61 -19.78
C PRO A 239 -33.70 -36.34 -18.98
N VAL A 240 -33.03 -35.36 -19.58
CA VAL A 240 -32.88 -33.99 -19.05
C VAL A 240 -33.36 -33.01 -20.10
N ARG A 241 -34.37 -32.24 -19.75
CA ARG A 241 -35.06 -31.38 -20.71
C ARG A 241 -34.21 -30.25 -21.27
N ILE A 242 -33.43 -29.58 -20.42
CA ILE A 242 -32.57 -28.45 -20.80
C ILE A 242 -31.16 -28.68 -20.26
N ARG A 243 -30.15 -28.50 -21.12
CA ARG A 243 -28.72 -28.61 -20.76
C ARG A 243 -27.92 -27.50 -21.45
N THR A 244 -26.86 -27.04 -20.80
CA THR A 244 -25.84 -26.22 -21.47
C THR A 244 -24.75 -27.13 -22.00
N LEU A 245 -24.46 -27.06 -23.29
CA LEU A 245 -23.46 -27.88 -24.00
C LEU A 245 -22.40 -26.97 -24.63
N THR A 246 -21.19 -27.48 -24.73
CA THR A 246 -20.13 -26.87 -25.54
C THR A 246 -19.96 -27.76 -26.76
N LEU A 247 -20.14 -27.21 -27.95
CA LEU A 247 -19.98 -27.91 -29.25
C LEU A 247 -18.97 -27.08 -30.05
N GLY A 248 -17.83 -27.66 -30.38
CA GLY A 248 -16.70 -26.90 -30.90
C GLY A 248 -16.29 -25.77 -29.94
N ASP A 249 -16.17 -24.56 -30.45
CA ASP A 249 -15.80 -23.36 -29.67
C ASP A 249 -17.02 -22.62 -29.10
N ALA A 250 -18.24 -23.06 -29.40
CA ALA A 250 -19.46 -22.36 -29.01
C ALA A 250 -20.21 -23.09 -27.88
N ARG A 251 -20.79 -22.29 -26.98
CA ARG A 251 -21.71 -22.78 -25.94
C ARG A 251 -23.13 -22.59 -26.39
N TYR A 252 -23.92 -23.67 -26.24
CA TYR A 252 -25.35 -23.70 -26.58
C TYR A 252 -26.16 -24.05 -25.35
N VAL A 253 -27.28 -23.36 -25.16
CA VAL A 253 -28.35 -23.85 -24.31
C VAL A 253 -29.23 -24.74 -25.19
N THR A 254 -29.45 -25.96 -24.75
CA THR A 254 -30.02 -27.04 -25.55
C THR A 254 -31.25 -27.62 -24.87
N LEU A 255 -32.36 -27.70 -25.59
CA LEU A 255 -33.59 -28.36 -25.17
C LEU A 255 -33.78 -29.64 -26.00
N LEU A 256 -34.00 -30.77 -25.34
CA LEU A 256 -34.20 -32.07 -25.96
C LEU A 256 -35.65 -32.53 -25.77
N LYS A 257 -36.30 -32.92 -26.87
CA LYS A 257 -37.67 -33.45 -26.87
C LYS A 257 -37.65 -34.81 -27.59
N THR A 258 -38.11 -35.83 -26.92
CA THR A 258 -38.21 -37.16 -27.51
C THR A 258 -39.61 -37.35 -28.02
N GLN A 259 -39.75 -37.88 -29.25
CA GLN A 259 -40.97 -38.22 -29.92
C GLN A 259 -40.95 -39.71 -30.25
N GLU A 260 -42.04 -40.38 -29.96
CA GLU A 260 -42.19 -41.80 -30.30
C GLU A 260 -42.47 -41.98 -31.80
N LEU A 261 -41.90 -43.03 -32.41
CA LEU A 261 -42.15 -43.43 -33.76
C LEU A 261 -43.32 -44.44 -33.85
N LEU A 262 -44.10 -44.37 -34.92
CA LEU A 262 -45.12 -45.32 -35.16
C LEU A 262 -44.50 -46.69 -35.51
N GLY A 263 -44.83 -47.71 -34.71
CA GLY A 263 -44.37 -49.08 -34.91
C GLY A 263 -42.85 -49.27 -34.82
N GLY A 264 -42.13 -48.36 -34.22
CA GLY A 264 -40.68 -48.43 -34.13
C GLY A 264 -40.15 -48.35 -32.69
N ASP A 265 -39.09 -49.11 -32.39
CA ASP A 265 -38.44 -49.16 -31.08
C ASP A 265 -37.46 -48.00 -30.85
N SER A 266 -37.17 -47.19 -31.89
CA SER A 266 -36.15 -46.14 -31.85
C SER A 266 -36.80 -44.75 -31.83
N PRO A 267 -36.79 -44.06 -30.69
CA PRO A 267 -37.39 -42.73 -30.59
C PRO A 267 -36.59 -41.67 -31.37
N VAL A 268 -37.31 -40.67 -31.90
CA VAL A 268 -36.69 -39.49 -32.50
C VAL A 268 -36.56 -38.39 -31.46
N THR A 269 -35.34 -37.86 -31.28
CA THR A 269 -35.08 -36.74 -30.43
C THR A 269 -34.95 -35.46 -31.27
N VAL A 270 -35.80 -34.51 -31.00
CA VAL A 270 -35.70 -33.14 -31.51
C VAL A 270 -34.87 -32.31 -30.56
N VAL A 271 -33.80 -31.76 -31.08
CA VAL A 271 -32.87 -30.93 -30.31
C VAL A 271 -32.99 -29.49 -30.79
N LEU A 272 -33.43 -28.62 -29.93
CA LEU A 272 -33.49 -27.17 -30.16
C LEU A 272 -32.37 -26.50 -29.42
N GLN A 273 -31.60 -25.64 -30.10
CA GLN A 273 -30.40 -25.06 -29.55
C GLN A 273 -30.33 -23.56 -29.81
N ARG A 274 -29.78 -22.83 -28.78
CA ARG A 274 -29.52 -21.42 -28.93
C ARG A 274 -28.06 -21.13 -28.54
N PRO A 275 -27.26 -20.49 -29.41
CA PRO A 275 -25.89 -20.15 -29.09
C PRO A 275 -25.87 -19.05 -27.99
N LEU A 276 -25.12 -19.30 -26.91
CA LEU A 276 -25.00 -18.37 -25.79
C LEU A 276 -24.20 -17.11 -26.19
N ALA A 277 -23.37 -17.22 -27.23
CA ALA A 277 -22.56 -16.10 -27.72
C ALA A 277 -23.41 -14.89 -28.15
N SER A 278 -24.61 -15.12 -28.72
CA SER A 278 -25.53 -14.06 -29.16
C SER A 278 -26.08 -13.25 -27.98
N GLU A 279 -26.32 -13.89 -26.85
CA GLU A 279 -26.79 -13.24 -25.62
C GLU A 279 -25.63 -12.56 -24.87
N LEU A 280 -24.43 -13.13 -24.91
CA LEU A 280 -23.25 -12.57 -24.28
C LEU A 280 -22.64 -11.39 -25.05
N ALA A 281 -22.92 -11.24 -26.36
CA ALA A 281 -22.36 -10.14 -27.15
C ALA A 281 -22.69 -8.77 -26.54
N ALA A 282 -23.93 -8.52 -26.16
CA ALA A 282 -24.34 -7.27 -25.50
C ALA A 282 -23.71 -7.11 -24.11
N ALA A 283 -23.48 -8.21 -23.40
CA ALA A 283 -22.83 -8.22 -22.10
C ALA A 283 -21.34 -7.90 -22.18
N HIS A 284 -20.65 -8.34 -23.23
CA HIS A 284 -19.22 -8.01 -23.45
C HIS A 284 -18.99 -6.51 -23.64
N ASP A 285 -19.89 -5.80 -24.32
CA ASP A 285 -19.78 -4.35 -24.46
C ASP A 285 -19.87 -3.65 -23.11
N LEU A 286 -20.78 -4.10 -22.25
CA LEU A 286 -20.90 -3.60 -20.88
C LEU A 286 -19.65 -3.95 -20.04
N GLU A 287 -19.13 -5.15 -20.15
CA GLU A 287 -17.90 -5.58 -19.47
C GLU A 287 -16.70 -4.73 -19.90
N ASN A 288 -16.56 -4.43 -21.19
CA ASN A 288 -15.51 -3.55 -21.71
C ASN A 288 -15.62 -2.12 -21.14
N VAL A 289 -16.83 -1.58 -21.04
CA VAL A 289 -17.07 -0.27 -20.42
C VAL A 289 -16.69 -0.29 -18.94
N VAL A 290 -17.06 -1.35 -18.20
CA VAL A 290 -16.68 -1.51 -16.79
C VAL A 290 -15.16 -1.59 -16.62
N VAL A 291 -14.47 -2.32 -17.49
CA VAL A 291 -12.98 -2.39 -17.48
C VAL A 291 -12.37 -1.01 -17.75
N LEU A 292 -12.89 -0.28 -18.75
CA LEU A 292 -12.40 1.06 -19.07
C LEU A 292 -12.59 2.03 -17.91
N ILE A 293 -13.77 2.05 -17.29
CA ILE A 293 -14.06 2.88 -16.12
C ILE A 293 -13.15 2.50 -14.95
N SER A 294 -12.93 1.19 -14.74
CA SER A 294 -12.06 0.69 -13.68
C SER A 294 -10.61 1.14 -13.87
N LEU A 295 -10.09 1.07 -15.10
CA LEU A 295 -8.76 1.56 -15.43
C LEU A 295 -8.64 3.08 -15.25
N ALA A 296 -9.65 3.84 -15.68
CA ALA A 296 -9.70 5.28 -15.48
C ALA A 296 -9.72 5.64 -13.99
N ALA A 297 -10.54 4.96 -13.19
CA ALA A 297 -10.60 5.14 -11.74
C ALA A 297 -9.27 4.83 -11.07
N LEU A 298 -8.59 3.75 -11.48
CA LEU A 298 -7.27 3.39 -10.97
C LEU A 298 -6.21 4.45 -11.32
N ALA A 299 -6.25 4.99 -12.55
CA ALA A 299 -5.35 6.06 -12.98
C ALA A 299 -5.58 7.36 -12.18
N VAL A 300 -6.84 7.77 -12.00
CA VAL A 300 -7.19 8.94 -11.19
C VAL A 300 -6.77 8.74 -9.73
N ALA A 301 -7.02 7.57 -9.15
CA ALA A 301 -6.58 7.24 -7.80
C ALA A 301 -5.05 7.29 -7.67
N ALA A 302 -4.30 6.73 -8.64
CA ALA A 302 -2.85 6.78 -8.66
C ALA A 302 -2.33 8.24 -8.71
N LEU A 303 -2.91 9.09 -9.56
CA LEU A 303 -2.58 10.51 -9.63
C LEU A 303 -2.89 11.25 -8.33
N ALA A 304 -4.07 11.01 -7.73
CA ALA A 304 -4.46 11.60 -6.46
C ALA A 304 -3.50 11.19 -5.33
N ILE A 305 -3.16 9.91 -5.25
CA ILE A 305 -2.22 9.39 -4.26
C ILE A 305 -0.81 9.98 -4.45
N LEU A 306 -0.34 10.10 -5.70
CA LEU A 306 0.94 10.75 -6.01
C LEU A 306 0.94 12.23 -5.60
N TRP A 307 -0.18 12.93 -5.83
CA TRP A 307 -0.36 14.31 -5.42
C TRP A 307 -0.31 14.47 -3.89
N ILE A 308 -1.06 13.62 -3.16
CA ILE A 308 -1.05 13.57 -1.69
C ILE A 308 0.35 13.20 -1.16
N ALA A 309 1.01 12.20 -1.76
CA ALA A 309 2.35 11.77 -1.35
C ALA A 309 3.37 12.91 -1.48
N ARG A 310 3.32 13.70 -2.55
CA ARG A 310 4.16 14.89 -2.72
C ARG A 310 3.74 16.03 -1.78
N GLY A 311 2.43 16.21 -1.60
CA GLY A 311 1.89 17.28 -0.77
C GLY A 311 2.09 17.09 0.74
N VAL A 312 2.14 15.87 1.24
CA VAL A 312 2.20 15.57 2.69
C VAL A 312 3.52 14.90 3.07
N SER A 313 3.92 13.84 2.37
CA SER A 313 5.08 13.05 2.78
C SER A 313 6.41 13.77 2.63
N GLN A 314 6.58 14.58 1.59
CA GLN A 314 7.83 15.34 1.40
C GLN A 314 8.04 16.40 2.48
N PRO A 315 7.06 17.27 2.80
CA PRO A 315 7.21 18.22 3.90
C PRO A 315 7.47 17.57 5.27
N LEU A 316 6.81 16.44 5.55
CA LEU A 316 7.05 15.69 6.79
C LEU A 316 8.47 15.11 6.86
N GLN A 317 9.03 14.64 5.75
CA GLN A 317 10.41 14.17 5.70
C GLN A 317 11.40 15.32 5.94
N LEU A 318 11.15 16.48 5.33
CA LEU A 318 11.96 17.69 5.58
C LEU A 318 11.93 18.07 7.06
N LEU A 319 10.75 18.09 7.70
CA LEU A 319 10.63 18.32 9.13
C LEU A 319 11.41 17.31 9.97
N ALA A 320 11.28 16.01 9.65
CA ALA A 320 12.00 14.95 10.35
C ALA A 320 13.53 15.06 10.20
N ASP A 321 14.02 15.45 9.04
CA ASP A 321 15.45 15.62 8.80
C ASP A 321 15.99 16.89 9.50
N HIS A 322 15.23 17.99 9.49
CA HIS A 322 15.58 19.18 10.26
C HIS A 322 15.58 18.91 11.78
N THR A 323 14.68 18.08 12.29
CA THR A 323 14.66 17.68 13.70
C THR A 323 15.97 16.98 14.13
N LYS A 324 16.57 16.18 13.23
CA LYS A 324 17.87 15.54 13.49
C LYS A 324 18.99 16.58 13.63
N HIS A 325 19.00 17.61 12.79
CA HIS A 325 19.98 18.71 12.91
C HIS A 325 19.81 19.47 14.22
N VAL A 326 18.56 19.76 14.61
CA VAL A 326 18.28 20.39 15.91
C VAL A 326 18.77 19.52 17.08
N ALA A 327 18.59 18.19 16.99
CA ALA A 327 19.07 17.26 18.02
C ALA A 327 20.59 17.22 18.16
N THR A 328 21.35 17.59 17.11
CA THR A 328 22.80 17.70 17.13
C THR A 328 23.30 19.12 17.48
N GLY A 329 22.40 20.05 17.84
CA GLY A 329 22.75 21.42 18.22
C GLY A 329 22.89 22.38 17.03
N ASP A 330 22.58 21.97 15.81
CA ASP A 330 22.61 22.87 14.64
C ASP A 330 21.25 23.58 14.48
N TYR A 331 21.16 24.77 15.03
CA TYR A 331 19.96 25.61 14.94
C TYR A 331 20.02 26.63 13.78
N SER A 332 21.05 26.57 12.93
CA SER A 332 21.28 27.58 11.89
C SER A 332 20.31 27.46 10.71
N LYS A 333 19.77 26.26 10.48
CA LYS A 333 18.93 25.96 9.33
C LYS A 333 17.46 26.29 9.58
N ARG A 334 16.88 27.16 8.76
CA ARG A 334 15.44 27.45 8.78
C ARG A 334 14.69 26.59 7.79
N LEU A 335 13.54 26.09 8.21
CA LEU A 335 12.60 25.35 7.37
C LEU A 335 11.77 26.35 6.56
N THR A 336 11.94 26.40 5.23
CA THR A 336 11.18 27.27 4.34
C THR A 336 10.07 26.46 3.63
N LEU A 337 8.89 26.38 4.26
CA LEU A 337 7.68 25.82 3.66
C LEU A 337 6.72 26.98 3.34
N ARG A 338 6.54 27.29 2.05
CA ARG A 338 5.58 28.29 1.59
C ARG A 338 4.17 27.67 1.49
N ARG A 339 3.55 27.43 2.65
CA ARG A 339 2.19 26.84 2.76
C ARG A 339 1.40 27.59 3.82
N VAL A 340 0.06 27.64 3.62
CA VAL A 340 -0.88 28.29 4.56
C VAL A 340 -1.69 27.29 5.37
N ASP A 341 -1.47 25.98 5.18
CA ASP A 341 -2.15 24.88 5.87
C ASP A 341 -1.43 24.53 7.20
N GLU A 342 -1.89 23.45 7.84
CA GLU A 342 -1.37 22.94 9.12
C GLU A 342 0.13 22.62 9.06
N LEU A 343 0.63 22.18 7.91
CA LEU A 343 2.06 21.91 7.71
C LEU A 343 2.88 23.20 7.65
N GLY A 344 2.32 24.26 7.09
CA GLY A 344 2.92 25.60 7.13
C GLY A 344 2.95 26.17 8.55
N GLN A 345 1.87 26.01 9.32
CA GLN A 345 1.82 26.40 10.73
C GLN A 345 2.84 25.62 11.58
N LEU A 346 2.94 24.30 11.35
CA LEU A 346 3.92 23.44 12.02
C LEU A 346 5.36 23.86 11.72
N ALA A 347 5.66 24.20 10.46
CA ALA A 347 6.98 24.71 10.08
C ALA A 347 7.29 26.05 10.74
N GLY A 348 6.29 26.94 10.86
CA GLY A 348 6.42 28.20 11.59
C GLY A 348 6.71 27.99 13.08
N ALA A 349 5.94 27.12 13.73
CA ALA A 349 6.15 26.77 15.14
C ALA A 349 7.53 26.12 15.37
N PHE A 350 7.95 25.24 14.48
CA PHE A 350 9.27 24.62 14.51
C PHE A 350 10.40 25.65 14.39
N ASN A 351 10.29 26.61 13.46
CA ASN A 351 11.27 27.68 13.33
C ASN A 351 11.32 28.59 14.55
N SER A 352 10.17 28.86 15.19
CA SER A 352 10.13 29.64 16.44
C SER A 352 10.80 28.90 17.58
N MET A 353 10.59 27.59 17.68
CA MET A 353 11.26 26.74 18.68
C MET A 353 12.78 26.71 18.47
N THR A 354 13.25 26.50 17.23
CA THR A 354 14.69 26.50 16.93
C THR A 354 15.35 27.84 17.20
N ALA A 355 14.68 28.95 16.90
CA ALA A 355 15.16 30.29 17.25
C ALA A 355 15.29 30.49 18.76
N GLY A 356 14.31 30.00 19.54
CA GLY A 356 14.37 30.04 21.00
C GLY A 356 15.51 29.20 21.59
N LEU A 357 15.77 28.02 21.00
CA LEU A 357 16.90 27.17 21.40
C LEU A 357 18.26 27.83 21.06
N ALA A 358 18.39 28.40 19.87
CA ALA A 358 19.59 29.12 19.45
C ALA A 358 19.89 30.30 20.37
N GLU A 359 18.87 31.08 20.76
CA GLU A 359 19.01 32.21 21.67
C GLU A 359 19.42 31.75 23.08
N ARG A 360 18.80 30.67 23.57
CA ARG A 360 19.16 30.07 24.86
C ARG A 360 20.62 29.61 24.88
N ASP A 361 21.09 28.95 23.84
CA ASP A 361 22.46 28.49 23.75
C ASP A 361 23.44 29.67 23.64
N ARG A 362 23.08 30.71 22.89
CA ARG A 362 23.87 31.95 22.81
C ARG A 362 23.98 32.65 24.16
N VAL A 363 22.88 32.74 24.89
CA VAL A 363 22.88 33.30 26.25
C VAL A 363 23.77 32.48 27.18
N ARG A 364 23.70 31.15 27.08
CA ARG A 364 24.55 30.24 27.87
C ARG A 364 26.04 30.42 27.56
N ASP A 365 26.37 30.56 26.27
CA ASP A 365 27.76 30.76 25.80
C ASP A 365 28.32 32.12 26.28
N LEU A 366 27.49 33.16 26.22
CA LEU A 366 27.84 34.48 26.76
C LEU A 366 28.02 34.45 28.28
N LEU A 367 27.13 33.78 29.01
CA LEU A 367 27.27 33.60 30.46
C LEU A 367 28.57 32.86 30.82
N GLY A 368 28.91 31.80 30.07
CA GLY A 368 30.15 31.05 30.28
C GLY A 368 31.43 31.82 29.99
N LYS A 369 31.37 32.95 29.25
CA LYS A 369 32.51 33.86 29.03
C LYS A 369 32.64 34.93 30.10
N VAL A 370 31.57 35.24 30.81
CA VAL A 370 31.55 36.27 31.89
C VAL A 370 31.75 35.63 33.25
N VAL A 371 31.33 34.40 33.43
CA VAL A 371 31.43 33.60 34.66
C VAL A 371 32.02 32.26 34.31
N SER A 372 32.88 31.68 35.15
CA SER A 372 33.43 30.34 34.84
C SER A 372 32.31 29.30 34.65
N PRO A 373 32.51 28.29 33.77
CA PRO A 373 31.49 27.28 33.47
C PRO A 373 30.97 26.52 34.70
N GLU A 374 31.82 26.32 35.68
CA GLU A 374 31.52 25.66 36.96
C GLU A 374 30.57 26.51 37.81
N ILE A 375 30.84 27.78 37.90
CA ILE A 375 29.98 28.75 38.63
C ILE A 375 28.66 28.92 37.87
N ALA A 376 28.68 29.04 36.54
CA ALA A 376 27.48 29.11 35.71
C ALA A 376 26.58 27.86 35.86
N THR A 377 27.17 26.68 35.90
CA THR A 377 26.45 25.42 36.09
C THR A 377 25.80 25.37 37.49
N GLN A 378 26.50 25.76 38.52
CA GLN A 378 25.96 25.78 39.88
C GLN A 378 24.86 26.83 40.06
N LEU A 379 24.98 27.99 39.42
CA LEU A 379 23.93 29.01 39.40
C LEU A 379 22.66 28.55 38.67
N LEU A 380 22.80 27.70 37.67
CA LEU A 380 21.66 27.15 36.92
C LEU A 380 20.97 25.95 37.61
N GLN A 381 21.71 25.21 38.48
CA GLN A 381 21.21 24.01 39.16
C GLN A 381 20.66 24.27 40.58
N SER A 382 21.06 25.35 41.22
CA SER A 382 20.60 25.72 42.58
C SER A 382 19.56 26.83 42.53
N ASP A 383 18.55 26.74 43.39
CA ASP A 383 17.73 27.92 43.71
C ASP A 383 18.67 29.07 44.12
N LEU A 384 18.63 30.17 43.37
CA LEU A 384 19.44 31.38 43.59
C LEU A 384 19.12 32.01 44.95
N LYS A 385 19.56 31.36 46.03
CA LYS A 385 19.44 31.91 47.41
C LYS A 385 20.75 32.53 47.82
N LEU A 386 20.67 33.70 48.42
CA LEU A 386 21.78 34.29 49.15
C LEU A 386 22.17 33.35 50.29
N GLY A 387 23.45 32.99 50.38
CA GLY A 387 23.97 32.14 51.42
C GLY A 387 25.33 31.54 51.06
N GLY A 388 26.03 31.05 52.03
CA GLY A 388 27.32 30.37 51.88
C GLY A 388 27.44 29.21 52.85
N GLU A 389 28.32 28.28 52.54
CA GLU A 389 28.72 27.19 53.42
C GLU A 389 30.19 27.36 53.87
N GLU A 390 30.46 26.88 55.04
CA GLU A 390 31.84 26.83 55.52
C GLU A 390 32.58 25.70 54.86
N ARG A 391 33.64 26.01 54.11
CA ARG A 391 34.37 25.03 53.32
C ARG A 391 35.86 25.30 53.43
N GLU A 392 36.64 24.22 53.40
CA GLU A 392 38.10 24.34 53.26
C GLU A 392 38.44 24.56 51.80
N VAL A 393 39.10 25.70 51.51
CA VAL A 393 39.45 26.11 50.14
C VAL A 393 40.90 26.58 50.12
N THR A 394 41.60 26.17 49.05
CA THR A 394 42.91 26.74 48.76
C THR A 394 42.75 27.94 47.85
N ILE A 395 43.23 29.08 48.26
CA ILE A 395 43.07 30.38 47.61
C ILE A 395 44.42 30.76 47.02
N LEU A 396 44.44 31.10 45.75
CA LEU A 396 45.61 31.56 45.01
C LEU A 396 45.38 33.03 44.60
N PHE A 397 46.27 33.91 44.97
CA PHE A 397 46.40 35.25 44.42
C PHE A 397 47.66 35.30 43.56
N CYS A 398 47.53 35.86 42.33
CA CYS A 398 48.64 36.11 41.43
C CYS A 398 48.56 37.54 40.90
N ASP A 399 49.58 38.32 41.02
CA ASP A 399 49.60 39.75 40.62
C ASP A 399 50.88 40.08 39.84
N LEU A 400 50.76 40.92 38.80
CA LEU A 400 51.90 41.33 38.00
C LEU A 400 52.73 42.34 38.75
N ARG A 401 54.02 42.24 38.65
CA ARG A 401 54.96 43.20 39.29
C ARG A 401 55.15 44.41 38.39
N ASN A 402 55.09 45.59 39.01
CA ASN A 402 55.31 46.89 38.36
C ASN A 402 54.40 47.11 37.12
N PHE A 403 53.19 46.50 37.11
CA PHE A 403 52.25 46.68 36.02
C PHE A 403 51.78 48.12 35.85
N THR A 404 51.59 48.84 36.91
CA THR A 404 51.26 50.28 36.88
C THR A 404 52.32 51.09 36.11
N GLY A 405 53.62 50.90 36.39
CA GLY A 405 54.70 51.57 35.66
C GLY A 405 54.78 51.12 34.20
N LEU A 406 54.37 49.85 33.88
CA LEU A 406 54.29 49.37 32.53
C LEU A 406 53.10 50.00 31.77
N SER A 407 51.96 50.16 32.45
CA SER A 407 50.75 50.77 31.90
C SER A 407 50.88 52.26 31.57
N GLU A 408 51.78 52.95 32.21
CA GLU A 408 52.07 54.35 31.90
C GLU A 408 52.93 54.54 30.64
N ARG A 409 53.64 53.48 30.21
CA ARG A 409 54.57 53.51 29.06
C ARG A 409 54.01 52.96 27.74
N LEU A 410 53.01 52.11 27.78
CA LEU A 410 52.42 51.49 26.62
C LEU A 410 51.09 52.11 26.22
N ALA A 411 50.77 52.04 24.96
CA ALA A 411 49.43 52.44 24.49
C ALA A 411 48.34 51.54 25.09
N PRO A 412 47.13 52.09 25.42
CA PRO A 412 46.06 51.32 26.07
C PRO A 412 45.69 50.01 25.31
N ALA A 413 45.72 50.00 24.00
CA ALA A 413 45.45 48.81 23.18
C ALA A 413 46.53 47.73 23.31
N GLU A 414 47.80 48.14 23.45
CA GLU A 414 48.93 47.23 23.63
C GLU A 414 48.92 46.61 25.03
N ILE A 415 48.59 47.41 26.05
CA ILE A 415 48.42 46.94 27.43
C ILE A 415 47.30 45.87 27.46
N LEU A 416 46.15 46.15 26.87
CA LEU A 416 45.02 45.22 26.86
C LEU A 416 45.40 43.92 26.13
N HIS A 417 46.11 44.03 25.03
CA HIS A 417 46.57 42.84 24.29
C HIS A 417 47.59 42.02 25.11
N LEU A 418 48.52 42.65 25.73
CA LEU A 418 49.51 42.01 26.61
C LEU A 418 48.86 41.33 27.81
N LEU A 419 47.95 42.05 28.47
CA LEU A 419 47.22 41.57 29.64
C LEU A 419 46.34 40.35 29.24
N ASN A 420 45.63 40.41 28.13
CA ASN A 420 44.80 39.31 27.68
C ASN A 420 45.64 38.07 27.36
N ARG A 421 46.78 38.18 26.68
CA ARG A 421 47.70 37.04 26.45
C ARG A 421 48.18 36.42 27.77
N TYR A 422 48.50 37.23 28.76
CA TYR A 422 48.89 36.76 30.09
C TYR A 422 47.74 36.06 30.79
N LEU A 423 46.58 36.72 30.88
CA LEU A 423 45.39 36.20 31.56
C LEU A 423 44.91 34.89 30.91
N ASP A 424 44.85 34.81 29.57
CA ASP A 424 44.45 33.60 28.86
C ASP A 424 45.37 32.41 29.20
N ARG A 425 46.69 32.64 29.21
CA ARG A 425 47.66 31.57 29.49
C ARG A 425 47.60 31.15 30.96
N MET A 426 47.51 32.05 31.88
CA MET A 426 47.42 31.77 33.32
C MET A 426 46.11 31.11 33.69
N SER A 427 45.00 31.59 33.12
CA SER A 427 43.67 31.02 33.33
C SER A 427 43.59 29.58 32.88
N ALA A 428 44.09 29.28 31.67
CA ALA A 428 44.10 27.91 31.15
C ALA A 428 44.90 26.92 32.01
N ILE A 429 45.96 27.41 32.71
CA ILE A 429 46.73 26.60 33.65
C ILE A 429 45.94 26.35 34.92
N ILE A 430 45.35 27.40 35.49
CA ILE A 430 44.55 27.29 36.70
C ILE A 430 43.39 26.29 36.49
N GLU A 431 42.64 26.46 35.41
CA GLU A 431 41.51 25.56 35.04
C GLU A 431 41.98 24.12 34.82
N ARG A 432 43.08 23.89 34.12
CA ARG A 432 43.65 22.55 33.89
C ARG A 432 44.00 21.82 35.18
N HIS A 433 44.40 22.56 36.22
CA HIS A 433 44.66 22.02 37.55
C HIS A 433 43.41 21.98 38.45
N GLY A 434 42.19 22.19 37.87
CA GLY A 434 40.93 22.12 38.61
C GLY A 434 40.66 23.36 39.50
N GLY A 435 41.41 24.44 39.30
CA GLY A 435 41.13 25.72 39.91
C GLY A 435 40.04 26.49 39.18
N VAL A 436 39.26 27.26 39.89
CA VAL A 436 38.19 28.10 39.35
C VAL A 436 38.58 29.55 39.55
N ILE A 437 38.56 30.35 38.50
CA ILE A 437 38.84 31.79 38.61
C ILE A 437 37.63 32.47 39.24
N ASP A 438 37.83 33.05 40.39
CA ASP A 438 36.83 33.83 41.10
C ASP A 438 36.62 35.20 40.42
N LYS A 439 37.69 35.93 40.23
CA LYS A 439 37.66 37.22 39.54
C LYS A 439 39.08 37.70 39.14
N PHE A 440 39.07 38.59 38.18
CA PHE A 440 40.24 39.42 37.89
C PHE A 440 40.13 40.78 38.67
N ILE A 441 41.19 41.20 39.30
CA ILE A 441 41.26 42.47 40.06
C ILE A 441 42.35 43.32 39.42
N GLY A 442 42.00 44.03 38.34
CA GLY A 442 43.00 44.69 37.47
C GLY A 442 43.83 43.64 36.70
N ASP A 443 45.13 43.59 37.02
CA ASP A 443 46.10 42.60 36.50
C ASP A 443 46.26 41.38 37.43
N ALA A 444 45.60 41.39 38.59
CA ALA A 444 45.63 40.25 39.51
C ALA A 444 44.56 39.20 39.21
N ILE A 445 44.90 37.94 39.45
CA ILE A 445 44.03 36.78 39.35
C ILE A 445 43.75 36.25 40.75
N MET A 446 42.49 36.13 41.13
CA MET A 446 42.06 35.36 42.29
C MET A 446 41.46 34.04 41.83
N ALA A 447 42.04 32.93 42.27
CA ALA A 447 41.58 31.58 41.92
C ALA A 447 41.31 30.73 43.17
N LEU A 448 40.33 29.84 43.05
CA LEU A 448 39.87 28.97 44.13
C LEU A 448 40.07 27.52 43.74
N PHE A 449 40.59 26.70 44.65
CA PHE A 449 40.71 25.25 44.49
C PHE A 449 39.91 24.59 45.63
N GLY A 450 38.92 23.74 45.29
CA GLY A 450 38.01 23.12 46.22
C GLY A 450 36.67 23.84 46.41
N ALA A 451 36.43 24.93 45.65
CA ALA A 451 35.16 25.62 45.54
C ALA A 451 34.99 26.20 44.13
N PRO A 452 33.78 26.20 43.53
CA PRO A 452 32.51 25.65 44.00
C PRO A 452 32.44 24.13 44.01
N VAL A 453 33.31 23.48 43.23
CA VAL A 453 33.40 22.03 43.12
C VAL A 453 34.46 21.52 44.12
N THR A 454 34.14 20.45 44.83
CA THR A 454 35.10 19.79 45.74
C THR A 454 36.26 19.21 44.93
N LEU A 455 37.48 19.56 45.29
CA LEU A 455 38.72 19.10 44.66
C LEU A 455 39.56 18.36 45.70
N PRO A 456 39.78 17.05 45.58
CA PRO A 456 40.71 16.34 46.43
C PRO A 456 42.12 16.92 46.26
N ASP A 457 42.87 17.04 47.35
CA ASP A 457 44.22 17.65 47.37
C ASP A 457 44.27 19.05 46.71
N ALA A 458 43.29 19.90 47.02
CA ALA A 458 43.21 21.26 46.47
C ALA A 458 44.51 22.05 46.62
N ALA A 459 45.23 21.87 47.75
CA ALA A 459 46.50 22.51 48.01
C ALA A 459 47.63 22.04 47.04
N GLY A 460 47.69 20.73 46.76
CA GLY A 460 48.62 20.16 45.78
C GLY A 460 48.35 20.68 44.38
N HIS A 461 47.06 20.71 43.96
CA HIS A 461 46.65 21.28 42.69
C HIS A 461 47.00 22.76 42.54
N ALA A 462 46.78 23.57 43.57
CA ALA A 462 47.13 24.99 43.55
C ALA A 462 48.66 25.22 43.44
N ILE A 463 49.43 24.44 44.14
CA ILE A 463 50.92 24.50 44.04
C ILE A 463 51.42 24.03 42.66
N ALA A 464 50.82 22.96 42.11
CA ALA A 464 51.16 22.49 40.77
C ALA A 464 50.83 23.55 39.70
N ALA A 465 49.66 24.21 39.84
CA ALA A 465 49.27 25.32 38.98
C ALA A 465 50.27 26.47 39.07
N ALA A 466 50.62 26.90 40.28
CA ALA A 466 51.56 28.02 40.48
C ALA A 466 52.95 27.75 39.87
N ARG A 467 53.46 26.51 39.99
CA ARG A 467 54.70 26.10 39.35
C ARG A 467 54.63 26.08 37.83
N GLU A 468 53.53 25.60 37.28
CA GLU A 468 53.31 25.62 35.83
C GLU A 468 53.15 27.04 35.30
N MET A 469 52.42 27.90 36.03
CA MET A 469 52.29 29.35 35.74
C MET A 469 53.68 30.00 35.65
N ALA A 470 54.58 29.71 36.60
CA ALA A 470 55.95 30.27 36.59
C ALA A 470 56.74 29.82 35.33
N ARG A 471 56.63 28.59 34.93
CA ARG A 471 57.23 28.09 33.67
C ARG A 471 56.62 28.75 32.43
N ALA A 472 55.32 28.82 32.37
CA ALA A 472 54.61 29.44 31.27
C ALA A 472 54.85 30.96 31.15
N LEU A 473 55.08 31.66 32.26
CA LEU A 473 55.49 33.05 32.22
C LEU A 473 56.90 33.21 31.59
N ASN A 474 57.84 32.31 31.91
CA ASN A 474 59.16 32.35 31.30
C ASN A 474 59.11 32.11 29.80
N GLU A 475 58.23 31.18 29.34
CA GLU A 475 57.98 30.95 27.92
C GLU A 475 57.35 32.18 27.25
N LEU A 476 56.33 32.78 27.87
CA LEU A 476 55.69 34.02 27.39
C LEU A 476 56.71 35.16 27.30
N ASN A 477 57.60 35.28 28.27
CA ASN A 477 58.65 36.27 28.26
C ASN A 477 59.66 36.07 27.12
N GLY A 478 59.95 34.82 26.76
CA GLY A 478 60.74 34.50 25.56
C GLY A 478 60.05 34.98 24.28
N GLU A 479 58.75 34.75 24.16
CA GLU A 479 57.94 35.24 23.02
C GLU A 479 57.93 36.76 22.98
N LEU A 480 57.63 37.41 24.10
CA LEU A 480 57.60 38.87 24.21
C LEU A 480 58.94 39.53 23.88
N ALA A 481 60.07 38.96 24.38
CA ALA A 481 61.41 39.46 24.07
C ALA A 481 61.74 39.36 22.56
N ALA A 482 61.33 38.25 21.91
CA ALA A 482 61.47 38.07 20.46
C ALA A 482 60.64 39.09 19.65
N GLU A 483 59.47 39.53 20.22
CA GLU A 483 58.64 40.57 19.65
C GLU A 483 59.11 42.01 20.01
N GLY A 484 60.22 42.15 20.75
CA GLY A 484 60.70 43.46 21.23
C GLY A 484 59.82 44.11 22.29
N ARG A 485 59.00 43.33 22.99
CA ARG A 485 58.10 43.78 24.04
C ARG A 485 58.64 43.61 25.42
N PRO A 486 58.16 44.37 26.40
CA PRO A 486 58.64 44.24 27.78
C PRO A 486 58.25 42.88 28.37
N THR A 487 59.13 42.32 29.14
CA THR A 487 58.92 41.08 29.90
C THR A 487 58.06 41.31 31.13
N LEU A 488 57.33 40.30 31.57
CA LEU A 488 56.46 40.33 32.72
C LEU A 488 57.05 39.57 33.91
N ALA A 489 56.76 40.02 35.11
CA ALA A 489 57.04 39.22 36.30
C ALA A 489 55.80 39.23 37.20
N PHE A 490 55.59 38.18 37.97
CA PHE A 490 54.47 38.09 38.90
C PHE A 490 54.89 37.67 40.31
N GLY A 491 53.98 37.82 41.26
CA GLY A 491 54.01 37.22 42.58
C GLY A 491 52.80 36.31 42.78
N ILE A 492 52.95 35.18 43.45
CA ILE A 492 51.86 34.29 43.83
C ILE A 492 51.84 34.02 45.32
N GLY A 493 50.70 34.25 45.95
CA GLY A 493 50.39 33.88 47.32
C GLY A 493 49.36 32.79 47.42
N ILE A 494 49.63 31.71 48.15
CA ILE A 494 48.71 30.59 48.31
C ILE A 494 48.42 30.31 49.76
N ASN A 495 47.15 30.23 50.11
CA ASN A 495 46.70 29.85 51.44
C ASN A 495 45.53 28.91 51.46
N THR A 496 45.58 27.87 52.27
CA THR A 496 44.48 26.95 52.52
C THR A 496 43.83 27.26 53.85
N ALA A 497 42.54 27.53 53.86
CA ALA A 497 41.79 27.91 55.06
C ALA A 497 40.32 27.53 54.97
N ARG A 498 39.65 27.40 56.08
CA ARG A 498 38.19 27.40 56.16
C ARG A 498 37.65 28.79 55.90
N VAL A 499 36.78 28.90 54.91
CA VAL A 499 36.14 30.16 54.47
C VAL A 499 34.69 29.94 54.19
N VAL A 500 33.91 30.99 54.20
CA VAL A 500 32.50 30.89 53.71
C VAL A 500 32.51 31.08 52.21
N ALA A 501 32.14 30.01 51.49
CA ALA A 501 32.01 29.99 50.04
C ALA A 501 30.52 30.00 49.65
N GLY A 502 30.13 30.86 48.72
CA GLY A 502 28.72 30.93 48.33
C GLY A 502 28.35 32.18 47.52
N ASN A 503 27.03 32.31 47.27
CA ASN A 503 26.47 33.42 46.50
C ASN A 503 26.34 34.66 47.39
N MET A 504 27.12 35.67 47.11
CA MET A 504 27.17 36.91 47.84
C MET A 504 26.81 38.09 46.95
N GLY A 505 26.08 39.04 47.49
CA GLY A 505 25.70 40.26 46.76
C GLY A 505 24.33 40.79 47.11
N SER A 506 23.69 41.42 46.15
CA SER A 506 22.33 41.94 46.23
C SER A 506 21.32 41.08 45.54
N LYS A 507 20.03 41.40 45.68
CA LYS A 507 18.93 40.70 44.92
C LYS A 507 19.08 40.79 43.40
N THR A 508 19.81 41.75 42.87
CA THR A 508 19.98 42.03 41.45
C THR A 508 21.36 41.68 40.92
N ARG A 509 22.36 41.46 41.80
CA ARG A 509 23.74 41.14 41.43
C ARG A 509 24.35 40.16 42.41
N LEU A 510 24.57 38.96 42.00
CA LEU A 510 25.16 37.88 42.77
C LEU A 510 26.51 37.50 42.18
N ASN A 511 27.48 37.28 43.03
CA ASN A 511 28.78 36.71 42.67
C ASN A 511 29.02 35.50 43.59
N TYR A 512 29.41 34.38 43.01
CA TYR A 512 29.93 33.28 43.79
C TYR A 512 31.38 33.65 44.20
N THR A 513 31.69 33.66 45.47
CA THR A 513 33.02 33.98 45.93
C THR A 513 33.25 33.45 47.37
N VAL A 514 34.44 33.62 47.90
CA VAL A 514 34.81 33.20 49.25
C VAL A 514 35.10 34.41 50.15
N ILE A 515 34.67 34.32 51.37
CA ILE A 515 34.97 35.38 52.42
C ILE A 515 35.53 34.68 53.67
N GLY A 516 36.57 35.28 54.23
CA GLY A 516 37.18 34.85 55.46
C GLY A 516 38.63 35.39 55.61
N ASP A 517 39.17 35.27 56.77
CA ASP A 517 40.55 35.70 57.05
C ASP A 517 41.60 35.01 56.17
N GLY A 518 41.29 33.79 55.77
CA GLY A 518 42.16 33.02 54.87
C GLY A 518 42.35 33.67 53.49
N VAL A 519 41.35 34.41 52.98
CA VAL A 519 41.44 35.17 51.72
C VAL A 519 42.43 36.32 51.87
N ASN A 520 42.30 37.08 52.95
CA ASN A 520 43.19 38.21 53.25
C ASN A 520 44.64 37.75 53.44
N LEU A 521 44.85 36.55 54.05
CA LEU A 521 46.16 35.96 54.17
C LEU A 521 46.77 35.61 52.81
N ALA A 522 46.03 34.99 51.94
CA ALA A 522 46.50 34.62 50.58
C ALA A 522 46.93 35.87 49.78
N SER A 523 46.12 36.92 49.79
CA SER A 523 46.47 38.22 49.19
C SER A 523 47.74 38.82 49.82
N ARG A 524 47.88 38.80 51.18
CA ARG A 524 49.06 39.30 51.86
C ARG A 524 50.34 38.52 51.52
N LEU A 525 50.21 37.18 51.32
CA LEU A 525 51.34 36.36 50.91
C LEU A 525 51.80 36.73 49.47
N GLU A 526 50.87 37.08 48.58
CA GLU A 526 51.23 37.63 47.29
C GLU A 526 51.98 38.94 47.40
N GLU A 527 51.47 39.90 48.19
CA GLU A 527 52.14 41.21 48.44
C GLU A 527 53.56 41.01 48.94
N LEU A 528 53.80 40.06 49.85
CA LEU A 528 55.14 39.77 50.40
C LEU A 528 56.11 39.31 49.34
N THR A 529 55.69 38.76 48.23
CA THR A 529 56.57 38.42 47.11
C THR A 529 57.24 39.65 46.49
N LYS A 530 56.72 40.87 46.76
CA LYS A 530 57.29 42.16 46.32
C LYS A 530 58.47 42.60 47.16
N GLU A 531 58.61 42.06 48.37
CA GLU A 531 59.69 42.39 49.27
C GLU A 531 61.03 41.69 48.92
N PRO A 532 62.09 42.41 48.61
CA PRO A 532 63.36 41.83 48.17
C PRO A 532 63.98 40.81 49.15
N SER A 533 63.62 40.93 50.42
CA SER A 533 64.13 40.06 51.50
C SER A 533 63.69 38.56 51.31
N TYR A 534 62.57 38.31 50.63
CA TYR A 534 62.05 36.95 50.47
C TYR A 534 62.57 36.24 49.23
N ASP A 535 62.96 36.99 48.21
CA ASP A 535 63.60 36.49 46.98
C ASP A 535 62.92 35.21 46.45
N THR A 536 61.61 35.30 46.17
CA THR A 536 60.81 34.22 45.68
C THR A 536 59.55 34.72 44.97
N PRO A 537 59.16 34.17 43.85
CA PRO A 537 57.92 34.52 43.18
C PRO A 537 56.69 33.80 43.77
N ILE A 538 56.84 32.78 44.61
CA ILE A 538 55.71 32.03 45.17
C ILE A 538 55.90 31.84 46.66
N ILE A 539 54.93 32.38 47.44
CA ILE A 539 54.90 32.24 48.91
C ILE A 539 53.62 31.46 49.29
N VAL A 540 53.79 30.43 50.11
CA VAL A 540 52.68 29.62 50.63
C VAL A 540 52.65 29.62 52.14
N SER A 541 51.46 29.52 52.74
CA SER A 541 51.23 29.35 54.14
C SER A 541 51.58 27.97 54.67
N GLU A 542 51.87 27.84 55.96
CA GLU A 542 52.03 26.53 56.61
C GLU A 542 50.75 25.65 56.45
N SER A 543 49.55 26.25 56.54
CA SER A 543 48.29 25.54 56.38
C SER A 543 48.18 24.90 55.03
N THR A 544 48.67 25.54 53.96
CA THR A 544 48.67 24.94 52.60
C THR A 544 49.57 23.71 52.53
N LEU A 545 50.78 23.81 53.12
CA LEU A 545 51.73 22.65 53.13
C LEU A 545 51.18 21.49 53.99
N ARG A 546 50.50 21.77 55.07
CA ARG A 546 49.87 20.74 55.94
C ARG A 546 48.66 20.09 55.32
N ALA A 547 47.98 20.78 54.43
CA ALA A 547 46.81 20.23 53.69
C ALA A 547 47.23 19.26 52.58
N MET A 548 48.48 19.14 52.25
CA MET A 548 49.00 18.25 51.24
C MET A 548 49.44 16.91 51.84
N SER A 549 49.23 15.83 51.08
CA SER A 549 49.72 14.50 51.44
C SER A 549 51.24 14.38 51.24
N ASP A 550 51.80 15.07 50.23
CA ASP A 550 53.22 15.07 49.88
C ASP A 550 53.68 16.52 49.58
N PRO A 551 54.05 17.29 50.58
CA PRO A 551 54.45 18.67 50.38
C PRO A 551 55.83 18.78 49.68
N PRO A 552 55.93 19.65 48.67
CA PRO A 552 57.16 19.80 47.91
C PRO A 552 58.28 20.43 48.78
N PRO A 553 59.57 20.31 48.45
CA PRO A 553 60.65 21.01 49.08
C PRO A 553 60.38 22.52 49.12
N SER A 554 60.42 23.09 50.30
CA SER A 554 60.11 24.50 50.55
C SER A 554 61.10 25.11 51.52
N ARG A 555 61.38 26.37 51.35
CA ARG A 555 62.27 27.17 52.26
C ARG A 555 61.45 28.02 53.24
N GLN A 556 61.61 27.81 54.48
CA GLN A 556 60.95 28.64 55.47
C GLN A 556 61.47 30.13 55.42
N LEU A 557 60.56 31.06 55.33
CA LEU A 557 60.84 32.49 55.19
C LEU A 557 60.74 33.26 56.51
N GLY A 558 60.05 32.72 57.50
CA GLY A 558 59.78 33.35 58.79
C GLY A 558 58.33 33.28 59.20
N GLU A 559 57.96 34.17 60.09
CA GLU A 559 56.56 34.31 60.56
C GLU A 559 56.05 35.67 60.21
N VAL A 560 54.81 35.79 59.80
CA VAL A 560 54.18 37.05 59.44
C VAL A 560 52.90 37.24 60.25
N THR A 561 52.77 38.38 60.87
CA THR A 561 51.55 38.76 61.56
C THR A 561 50.60 39.41 60.57
N VAL A 562 49.41 38.84 60.41
CA VAL A 562 48.36 39.40 59.55
C VAL A 562 47.50 40.38 60.42
N ARG A 563 47.19 41.51 59.83
CA ARG A 563 46.35 42.55 60.52
C ARG A 563 45.00 41.93 60.89
N GLY A 564 44.68 41.82 62.18
CA GLY A 564 43.47 41.22 62.73
C GLY A 564 43.63 39.81 63.29
N LYS A 565 44.84 39.18 63.22
CA LYS A 565 45.13 37.88 63.88
C LYS A 565 46.16 38.11 64.99
N ALA A 566 45.90 37.48 66.12
CA ALA A 566 46.85 37.52 67.28
C ALA A 566 48.02 36.55 67.08
N GLU A 567 47.90 35.54 66.19
CA GLU A 567 48.90 34.51 65.95
C GLU A 567 49.67 34.78 64.67
N ALA A 568 51.00 34.69 64.73
CA ALA A 568 51.87 34.77 63.57
C ALA A 568 51.75 33.45 62.70
N VAL A 569 51.72 33.63 61.41
CA VAL A 569 51.62 32.50 60.45
C VAL A 569 52.97 32.24 59.82
N ARG A 570 53.45 31.01 59.87
CA ARG A 570 54.67 30.60 59.19
C ARG A 570 54.48 30.53 57.68
N ILE A 571 55.44 31.09 56.94
CA ILE A 571 55.39 31.19 55.47
C ILE A 571 56.62 30.53 54.84
N PHE A 572 56.42 30.04 53.65
CA PHE A 572 57.41 29.25 52.93
C PHE A 572 57.50 29.66 51.45
N ALA A 573 58.76 29.70 50.97
CA ALA A 573 59.02 29.87 49.54
C ALA A 573 58.99 28.47 48.81
N LEU A 574 58.37 28.45 47.65
CA LEU A 574 58.40 27.28 46.73
C LEU A 574 59.50 27.51 45.67
N GLY A 575 60.48 26.61 45.60
CA GLY A 575 61.61 26.68 44.68
C GLY A 575 62.98 26.71 45.38
N ALA A 576 64.07 26.26 44.71
CA ALA A 576 65.42 26.29 45.22
C ALA A 576 65.95 27.72 45.21
N LYS A 577 66.86 28.01 46.16
CA LYS A 577 67.58 29.29 46.22
C LYS A 577 68.39 29.46 44.91
N GLY A 578 67.95 30.39 44.01
CA GLY A 578 68.62 30.66 42.76
C GLY A 578 67.75 30.49 41.49
N GLU A 579 66.47 30.01 41.60
CA GLU A 579 65.49 30.15 40.55
C GLU A 579 64.87 31.58 40.57
N SER A 580 65.71 32.56 40.39
CA SER A 580 65.25 33.93 40.20
C SER A 580 64.66 34.12 38.81
N GLN A 581 63.51 34.78 38.73
CA GLN A 581 63.05 35.31 37.44
C GLN A 581 64.14 36.25 36.89
N PRO A 582 64.34 36.35 35.58
CA PRO A 582 65.33 37.20 34.98
C PRO A 582 65.14 38.66 35.51
N PRO A 583 66.24 39.36 35.75
CA PRO A 583 66.14 40.73 36.23
C PRO A 583 65.36 41.58 35.23
N PHE A 584 64.54 42.50 35.75
CA PHE A 584 63.78 43.45 34.93
C PHE A 584 64.73 44.14 33.95
N GLY A 585 64.62 43.89 32.68
CA GLY A 585 65.28 44.70 31.64
C GLY A 585 64.53 46.02 31.54
N PHE A 586 65.22 47.10 31.91
CA PHE A 586 64.78 48.50 31.78
C PHE A 586 64.72 48.89 30.31
#